data_0cc493a93a335e9058c1b9debeb275b8
#
_entry.id   0cc493a93a335e9058c1b9debeb275b8
#
_cell.length_a   1.000
_cell.length_b   1.000
_cell.length_c   1.000
_cell.angle_alpha   90.00
_cell.angle_beta   90.00
_cell.angle_gamma   90.00
#
_symmetry.space_group_name_H-M   'P 1'
#
loop_
_entity.id
_entity.type
_entity.pdbx_description
1 polymer ?
#
loop_
_entity_poly.entity_id
_entity_poly.type
_entity_poly.pdbx_seq_one_letter_code
_entity_poly.pdbx_strand_id
1 'polypeptide(L)'
;QMLRARFSSAIHAVFITHEHYDHVGGLDDLRPFSYLQGVPLYSDDYAARHLRERLPYCLVRHQYPGIPQLTLHVLSPGDTVDVNGVGVTAIRVMHGQLPILGYRVGDVGYITDMTTMPPESLPLLDGIRLLVVNALRHTPHPTHQSLEQAIAFRRSLQGNFPTYFIHMADQIGLHAQQEALLPDGFHLAYDGLELTV
;
A
#
# COMPACT_ATOMS: atom_id res chain seq x y z
N GLN A 1 5.98 3.67 -14.49
CA GLN A 1 5.53 2.26 -14.49
C GLN A 1 4.23 2.12 -15.30
N MET A 2 3.13 2.82 -14.97
CA MET A 2 1.83 2.72 -15.67
C MET A 2 1.95 2.92 -17.20
N LEU A 3 2.69 3.93 -17.65
CA LEU A 3 2.93 4.15 -19.09
C LEU A 3 3.73 3.01 -19.73
N ARG A 4 4.73 2.47 -19.02
CA ARG A 4 5.51 1.33 -19.51
C ARG A 4 4.66 0.07 -19.61
N ALA A 5 3.78 -0.18 -18.65
CA ALA A 5 2.80 -1.26 -18.68
C ALA A 5 1.65 -1.03 -19.68
N ARG A 6 1.65 0.10 -20.40
CA ARG A 6 0.56 0.51 -21.30
C ARG A 6 -0.81 0.53 -20.62
N PHE A 7 -0.83 0.90 -19.35
CA PHE A 7 -2.07 0.97 -18.59
C PHE A 7 -2.97 2.06 -19.19
N SER A 8 -4.14 1.67 -19.68
CA SER A 8 -5.11 2.55 -20.32
C SER A 8 -6.50 2.49 -19.68
N SER A 9 -6.66 1.70 -18.63
CA SER A 9 -7.94 1.54 -17.94
C SER A 9 -8.23 2.72 -17.01
N ALA A 10 -9.50 2.92 -16.68
CA ALA A 10 -9.90 3.89 -15.67
C ALA A 10 -9.34 3.49 -14.29
N ILE A 11 -8.92 4.50 -13.51
CA ILE A 11 -8.60 4.31 -12.10
C ILE A 11 -9.87 4.57 -11.30
N HIS A 12 -10.38 3.53 -10.64
CA HIS A 12 -11.63 3.61 -9.90
C HIS A 12 -11.44 4.11 -8.47
N ALA A 13 -10.27 3.89 -7.87
CA ALA A 13 -9.91 4.38 -6.55
C ALA A 13 -8.40 4.37 -6.35
N VAL A 14 -7.92 5.24 -5.45
CA VAL A 14 -6.54 5.24 -4.96
C VAL A 14 -6.61 5.22 -3.43
N PHE A 15 -5.85 4.31 -2.83
CA PHE A 15 -5.77 4.15 -1.38
C PHE A 15 -4.36 4.55 -0.92
N ILE A 16 -4.28 5.53 -0.05
CA ILE A 16 -3.03 6.08 0.49
C ILE A 16 -2.80 5.48 1.88
N THR A 17 -1.65 4.90 2.07
CA THR A 17 -1.24 4.35 3.36
C THR A 17 -0.84 5.44 4.34
N HIS A 18 -0.05 6.40 3.88
CA HIS A 18 0.41 7.56 4.66
C HIS A 18 0.97 8.66 3.74
N GLU A 19 1.34 9.79 4.32
CA GLU A 19 1.66 11.03 3.61
C GLU A 19 3.13 11.17 3.17
N HIS A 20 4.00 10.20 3.39
CA HIS A 20 5.39 10.28 2.95
C HIS A 20 5.48 10.39 1.42
N TYR A 21 6.48 11.14 0.95
CA TYR A 21 6.54 11.55 -0.45
C TYR A 21 6.67 10.38 -1.43
N ASP A 22 7.40 9.35 -1.08
CA ASP A 22 7.55 8.11 -1.86
C ASP A 22 6.24 7.31 -2.02
N HIS A 23 5.22 7.61 -1.20
CA HIS A 23 3.87 7.03 -1.30
C HIS A 23 2.85 7.96 -1.97
N VAL A 24 3.09 9.26 -2.02
CA VAL A 24 2.12 10.24 -2.55
C VAL A 24 2.65 11.10 -3.71
N GLY A 25 3.96 11.07 -4.00
CA GLY A 25 4.57 11.91 -5.02
C GLY A 25 4.03 11.74 -6.43
N GLY A 26 3.44 10.58 -6.75
CA GLY A 26 2.81 10.31 -8.04
C GLY A 26 1.36 10.77 -8.19
N LEU A 27 0.75 11.41 -7.20
CA LEU A 27 -0.66 11.81 -7.26
C LEU A 27 -0.94 12.86 -8.34
N ASP A 28 -0.01 13.78 -8.60
CA ASP A 28 -0.15 14.75 -9.68
C ASP A 28 -0.13 14.09 -11.07
N ASP A 29 0.54 12.96 -11.22
CA ASP A 29 0.62 12.19 -12.46
C ASP A 29 -0.70 11.45 -12.79
N LEU A 30 -1.70 11.49 -11.90
CA LEU A 30 -3.04 10.96 -12.17
C LEU A 30 -3.88 11.85 -13.10
N ARG A 31 -3.38 12.98 -13.55
CA ARG A 31 -4.06 13.90 -14.49
C ARG A 31 -4.73 13.20 -15.66
N PRO A 32 -4.01 12.35 -16.44
CA PRO A 32 -4.61 11.73 -17.63
C PRO A 32 -5.77 10.80 -17.29
N PHE A 33 -5.79 10.24 -16.08
CA PHE A 33 -6.80 9.29 -15.64
C PHE A 33 -7.99 9.94 -14.94
N SER A 34 -7.80 11.15 -14.40
CA SER A 34 -8.84 11.87 -13.67
C SER A 34 -9.66 12.86 -14.50
N TYR A 35 -9.27 13.09 -15.75
CA TYR A 35 -9.85 14.13 -16.60
C TYR A 35 -11.34 13.94 -16.89
N LEU A 36 -11.78 12.68 -17.08
CA LEU A 36 -13.16 12.40 -17.47
C LEU A 36 -14.12 12.24 -16.27
N GLN A 37 -13.66 11.63 -15.18
CA GLN A 37 -14.59 11.23 -14.10
C GLN A 37 -14.12 11.59 -12.69
N GLY A 38 -12.92 12.15 -12.54
CA GLY A 38 -12.29 12.28 -11.24
C GLY A 38 -11.87 10.93 -10.65
N VAL A 39 -10.97 10.95 -9.69
CA VAL A 39 -10.48 9.74 -9.01
C VAL A 39 -10.73 9.89 -7.51
N PRO A 40 -11.50 8.99 -6.89
CA PRO A 40 -11.62 8.96 -5.42
C PRO A 40 -10.28 8.54 -4.80
N LEU A 41 -9.88 9.30 -3.79
CA LEU A 41 -8.66 9.12 -3.03
C LEU A 41 -9.04 8.84 -1.57
N TYR A 42 -8.59 7.73 -1.03
CA TYR A 42 -8.90 7.30 0.33
C TYR A 42 -7.64 7.33 1.19
N SER A 43 -7.73 7.88 2.40
CA SER A 43 -6.64 7.92 3.38
C SER A 43 -7.19 8.05 4.80
N ASP A 44 -6.36 7.94 5.82
CA ASP A 44 -6.77 8.37 7.16
C ASP A 44 -6.79 9.91 7.28
N ASP A 45 -7.33 10.43 8.40
CA ASP A 45 -7.45 11.87 8.64
C ASP A 45 -6.10 12.57 8.69
N TYR A 46 -5.07 11.92 9.24
CA TYR A 46 -3.74 12.51 9.32
C TYR A 46 -3.13 12.73 7.92
N ALA A 47 -3.08 11.70 7.09
CA ALA A 47 -2.61 11.82 5.72
C ALA A 47 -3.50 12.78 4.90
N ALA A 48 -4.83 12.76 5.10
CA ALA A 48 -5.77 13.65 4.43
C ALA A 48 -5.47 15.14 4.68
N ARG A 49 -5.13 15.50 5.91
CA ARG A 49 -4.73 16.88 6.25
C ARG A 49 -3.47 17.30 5.52
N HIS A 50 -2.43 16.46 5.55
CA HIS A 50 -1.17 16.73 4.85
C HIS A 50 -1.34 16.80 3.33
N LEU A 51 -2.19 15.98 2.73
CA LEU A 51 -2.50 16.05 1.31
C LEU A 51 -3.20 17.35 0.93
N ARG A 52 -4.13 17.85 1.76
CA ARG A 52 -4.77 19.16 1.54
C ARG A 52 -3.79 20.32 1.59
N GLU A 53 -2.78 20.23 2.44
CA GLU A 53 -1.73 21.26 2.54
C GLU A 53 -0.74 21.21 1.38
N ARG A 54 -0.34 20.00 0.94
CA ARG A 54 0.69 19.81 -0.09
C ARG A 54 0.17 19.90 -1.52
N LEU A 55 -1.06 19.43 -1.76
CA LEU A 55 -1.68 19.33 -3.08
C LEU A 55 -3.06 19.99 -3.14
N PRO A 56 -3.21 21.26 -2.64
CA PRO A 56 -4.52 21.90 -2.56
C PRO A 56 -5.18 22.01 -3.93
N TYR A 57 -4.42 22.24 -4.99
CA TYR A 57 -4.94 22.40 -6.35
C TYR A 57 -5.54 21.10 -6.94
N CYS A 58 -5.09 19.92 -6.50
CA CYS A 58 -5.63 18.62 -6.94
C CYS A 58 -6.98 18.29 -6.28
N LEU A 59 -7.25 18.88 -5.10
CA LEU A 59 -8.37 18.53 -4.24
C LEU A 59 -9.51 19.54 -4.27
N VAL A 60 -9.36 20.64 -5.03
CA VAL A 60 -10.38 21.66 -5.20
C VAL A 60 -11.04 21.53 -6.58
N ARG A 61 -12.36 21.41 -6.57
CA ARG A 61 -13.15 21.21 -7.77
C ARG A 61 -13.02 22.39 -8.74
N HIS A 62 -12.60 22.15 -9.99
CA HIS A 62 -12.70 23.08 -11.14
C HIS A 62 -11.96 24.42 -11.05
N GLN A 63 -10.68 24.42 -10.69
CA GLN A 63 -9.92 25.68 -10.77
C GLN A 63 -9.53 26.05 -12.20
N TYR A 64 -9.01 25.10 -13.00
CA TYR A 64 -8.68 25.29 -14.41
C TYR A 64 -8.42 23.94 -15.11
N PRO A 65 -8.47 23.88 -16.46
CA PRO A 65 -8.15 22.66 -17.20
C PRO A 65 -6.71 22.19 -16.97
N GLY A 66 -6.50 20.88 -16.88
CA GLY A 66 -5.15 20.28 -16.80
C GLY A 66 -4.62 19.99 -15.39
N ILE A 67 -5.42 20.16 -14.36
CA ILE A 67 -5.12 19.66 -13.01
C ILE A 67 -5.76 18.28 -12.78
N PRO A 68 -5.18 17.43 -11.91
CA PRO A 68 -5.84 16.20 -11.48
C PRO A 68 -7.17 16.52 -10.76
N GLN A 69 -8.18 15.71 -11.00
CA GLN A 69 -9.46 15.81 -10.30
C GLN A 69 -9.53 14.69 -9.27
N LEU A 70 -9.13 14.98 -8.04
CA LEU A 70 -9.09 14.01 -6.94
C LEU A 70 -10.16 14.37 -5.90
N THR A 71 -10.90 13.38 -5.44
CA THR A 71 -11.88 13.57 -4.35
C THR A 71 -11.41 12.79 -3.13
N LEU A 72 -11.05 13.51 -2.07
CA LEU A 72 -10.48 12.92 -0.87
C LEU A 72 -11.56 12.48 0.11
N HIS A 73 -11.50 11.20 0.48
CA HIS A 73 -12.35 10.54 1.47
C HIS A 73 -11.50 10.07 2.65
N VAL A 74 -12.01 10.25 3.87
CA VAL A 74 -11.33 9.81 5.09
C VAL A 74 -11.87 8.46 5.52
N LEU A 75 -10.97 7.54 5.85
CA LEU A 75 -11.26 6.21 6.38
C LEU A 75 -10.74 6.09 7.81
N SER A 76 -11.51 5.36 8.61
CA SER A 76 -11.05 4.81 9.89
C SER A 76 -10.61 3.36 9.73
N PRO A 77 -9.71 2.85 10.59
CA PRO A 77 -9.38 1.44 10.61
C PRO A 77 -10.63 0.58 10.79
N GLY A 78 -10.78 -0.45 9.98
CA GLY A 78 -11.97 -1.31 9.91
C GLY A 78 -13.00 -0.89 8.88
N ASP A 79 -12.96 0.35 8.37
CA ASP A 79 -13.85 0.78 7.29
C ASP A 79 -13.56 -0.02 6.01
N THR A 80 -14.63 -0.38 5.30
CA THR A 80 -14.55 -1.08 4.02
C THR A 80 -15.23 -0.28 2.92
N VAL A 81 -14.55 -0.12 1.81
CA VAL A 81 -15.06 0.53 0.59
C VAL A 81 -15.22 -0.55 -0.48
N ASP A 82 -16.39 -0.59 -1.12
CA ASP A 82 -16.56 -1.40 -2.33
C ASP A 82 -16.03 -0.64 -3.55
N VAL A 83 -15.14 -1.28 -4.28
CA VAL A 83 -14.62 -0.77 -5.55
C VAL A 83 -14.94 -1.79 -6.63
N ASN A 84 -16.05 -1.60 -7.34
CA ASN A 84 -16.51 -2.48 -8.41
C ASN A 84 -16.65 -3.96 -7.99
N GLY A 85 -17.20 -4.19 -6.82
CA GLY A 85 -17.41 -5.55 -6.27
C GLY A 85 -16.21 -6.11 -5.51
N VAL A 86 -15.13 -5.34 -5.36
CA VAL A 86 -13.97 -5.71 -4.53
C VAL A 86 -13.97 -4.88 -3.26
N GLY A 87 -14.11 -5.52 -2.11
CA GLY A 87 -14.00 -4.87 -0.81
C GLY A 87 -12.56 -4.47 -0.50
N VAL A 88 -12.35 -3.20 -0.14
CA VAL A 88 -11.06 -2.69 0.35
C VAL A 88 -11.23 -2.24 1.79
N THR A 89 -10.62 -2.95 2.72
CA THR A 89 -10.71 -2.68 4.16
C THR A 89 -9.43 -2.00 4.67
N ALA A 90 -9.58 -0.88 5.37
CA ALA A 90 -8.48 -0.15 5.99
C ALA A 90 -8.00 -0.87 7.27
N ILE A 91 -6.70 -1.06 7.40
CA ILE A 91 -6.07 -1.78 8.52
C ILE A 91 -5.09 -0.83 9.22
N ARG A 92 -5.19 -0.66 10.53
CA ARG A 92 -4.20 0.11 11.28
C ARG A 92 -2.90 -0.66 11.42
N VAL A 93 -1.79 0.00 11.05
CA VAL A 93 -0.43 -0.46 11.33
C VAL A 93 0.41 0.71 11.84
N MET A 94 1.56 0.41 12.44
CA MET A 94 2.45 1.42 13.01
C MET A 94 3.73 1.51 12.20
N HIS A 95 4.08 2.71 11.78
CA HIS A 95 5.36 3.07 11.17
C HIS A 95 6.22 3.79 12.22
N GLY A 96 6.97 3.02 12.98
CA GLY A 96 7.53 3.51 14.24
C GLY A 96 6.41 3.88 15.21
N GLN A 97 6.28 5.18 15.50
CA GLN A 97 5.19 5.71 16.33
C GLN A 97 4.05 6.34 15.51
N LEU A 98 4.23 6.49 14.20
CA LEU A 98 3.21 7.05 13.32
C LEU A 98 2.17 5.98 13.01
N PRO A 99 0.89 6.20 13.35
CA PRO A 99 -0.18 5.32 12.91
C PRO A 99 -0.48 5.58 11.43
N ILE A 100 -0.42 4.52 10.62
CA ILE A 100 -0.67 4.55 9.18
C ILE A 100 -1.70 3.49 8.79
N LEU A 101 -2.10 3.45 7.51
CA LEU A 101 -2.98 2.42 6.99
C LEU A 101 -2.22 1.39 6.15
N GLY A 102 -2.55 0.12 6.35
CA GLY A 102 -2.47 -0.92 5.35
C GLY A 102 -3.87 -1.21 4.82
N TYR A 103 -3.99 -2.10 3.86
CA TYR A 103 -5.27 -2.44 3.25
C TYR A 103 -5.41 -3.94 3.02
N ARG A 104 -6.63 -4.45 3.21
CA ARG A 104 -7.04 -5.73 2.66
C ARG A 104 -7.86 -5.46 1.40
N VAL A 105 -7.43 -5.99 0.27
CA VAL A 105 -8.11 -5.89 -1.03
C VAL A 105 -8.61 -7.28 -1.41
N GLY A 106 -9.90 -7.55 -1.17
CA GLY A 106 -10.44 -8.90 -1.29
C GLY A 106 -9.67 -9.89 -0.40
N ASP A 107 -8.98 -10.83 -1.02
CA ASP A 107 -8.18 -11.87 -0.35
C ASP A 107 -6.68 -11.50 -0.22
N VAL A 108 -6.30 -10.27 -0.54
CA VAL A 108 -4.91 -9.78 -0.47
C VAL A 108 -4.72 -8.82 0.69
N GLY A 109 -3.77 -9.11 1.59
CA GLY A 109 -3.27 -8.13 2.56
C GLY A 109 -2.13 -7.32 1.93
N TYR A 110 -2.24 -6.00 1.88
CA TYR A 110 -1.20 -5.08 1.41
C TYR A 110 -0.76 -4.17 2.55
N ILE A 111 0.42 -4.42 3.09
CA ILE A 111 0.98 -3.74 4.26
C ILE A 111 2.37 -3.20 3.89
N THR A 112 2.53 -1.90 3.81
CA THR A 112 3.85 -1.28 3.63
C THR A 112 4.25 -0.47 4.84
N ASP A 113 5.55 -0.21 5.01
CA ASP A 113 6.14 0.66 6.04
C ASP A 113 5.78 0.29 7.48
N MET A 114 5.35 -0.93 7.68
CA MET A 114 4.98 -1.42 9.00
C MET A 114 6.22 -1.73 9.83
N THR A 115 6.22 -1.26 11.08
CA THR A 115 7.09 -1.76 12.16
C THR A 115 6.36 -2.83 12.95
N THR A 116 5.13 -2.50 13.39
CA THR A 116 4.27 -3.38 14.19
C THR A 116 2.81 -3.25 13.77
N MET A 117 2.04 -4.28 14.07
CA MET A 117 0.58 -4.28 13.89
C MET A 117 -0.10 -4.35 15.26
N PRO A 118 -1.04 -3.44 15.56
CA PRO A 118 -1.85 -3.54 16.78
C PRO A 118 -2.66 -4.85 16.80
N PRO A 119 -2.81 -5.50 17.97
CA PRO A 119 -3.53 -6.77 18.07
C PRO A 119 -4.97 -6.73 17.50
N GLU A 120 -5.67 -5.63 17.66
CA GLU A 120 -7.01 -5.40 17.13
C GLU A 120 -7.08 -5.36 15.61
N SER A 121 -5.97 -5.14 14.92
CA SER A 121 -5.87 -5.13 13.47
C SER A 121 -5.66 -6.54 12.88
N LEU A 122 -5.11 -7.48 13.64
CA LEU A 122 -4.79 -8.82 13.16
C LEU A 122 -5.99 -9.57 12.58
N PRO A 123 -7.20 -9.54 13.20
CA PRO A 123 -8.37 -10.24 12.66
C PRO A 123 -8.80 -9.73 11.27
N LEU A 124 -8.42 -8.52 10.86
CA LEU A 124 -8.72 -7.98 9.53
C LEU A 124 -7.94 -8.69 8.42
N LEU A 125 -6.90 -9.44 8.78
CA LEU A 125 -6.13 -10.29 7.85
C LEU A 125 -6.61 -11.76 7.84
N ASP A 126 -7.61 -12.12 8.62
CA ASP A 126 -8.10 -13.50 8.65
C ASP A 126 -8.68 -13.92 7.28
N GLY A 127 -8.26 -15.08 6.80
CA GLY A 127 -8.72 -15.63 5.52
C GLY A 127 -8.12 -14.98 4.28
N ILE A 128 -7.05 -14.16 4.38
CA ILE A 128 -6.32 -13.73 3.19
C ILE A 128 -5.63 -14.94 2.51
N ARG A 129 -5.41 -14.80 1.21
CA ARG A 129 -4.75 -15.82 0.38
C ARG A 129 -3.38 -15.37 -0.13
N LEU A 130 -3.05 -14.11 0.05
CA LEU A 130 -1.78 -13.50 -0.32
C LEU A 130 -1.46 -12.37 0.68
N LEU A 131 -0.19 -12.26 1.07
CA LEU A 131 0.32 -11.12 1.83
C LEU A 131 1.39 -10.39 1.03
N VAL A 132 1.25 -9.09 0.92
CA VAL A 132 2.30 -8.15 0.48
C VAL A 132 2.72 -7.32 1.68
N VAL A 133 3.99 -7.39 2.08
CA VAL A 133 4.47 -6.70 3.29
C VAL A 133 5.87 -6.15 3.10
N ASN A 134 6.20 -5.06 3.80
CA ASN A 134 7.54 -4.47 3.73
C ASN A 134 8.60 -5.36 4.39
N ALA A 135 9.79 -5.40 3.78
CA ALA A 135 11.01 -5.97 4.37
C ALA A 135 12.20 -5.11 3.94
N LEU A 136 12.55 -4.11 4.75
CA LEU A 136 13.47 -3.06 4.31
C LEU A 136 14.89 -3.59 4.04
N ARG A 137 15.45 -4.38 4.97
CA ARG A 137 16.83 -4.88 4.96
C ARG A 137 17.02 -6.01 5.98
N HIS A 138 18.22 -6.61 6.02
CA HIS A 138 18.51 -7.67 7.01
C HIS A 138 18.64 -7.16 8.45
N THR A 139 19.24 -5.98 8.63
CA THR A 139 19.43 -5.40 9.98
C THR A 139 18.18 -4.66 10.45
N PRO A 140 17.88 -4.65 11.76
CA PRO A 140 16.75 -3.91 12.31
C PRO A 140 16.74 -2.42 11.92
N HIS A 141 15.55 -1.87 11.79
CA HIS A 141 15.30 -0.47 11.51
C HIS A 141 14.25 0.10 12.49
N PRO A 142 14.35 1.37 12.91
CA PRO A 142 13.43 1.93 13.91
C PRO A 142 11.97 2.06 13.44
N THR A 143 11.75 2.17 12.13
CA THR A 143 10.42 2.43 11.56
C THR A 143 9.93 1.38 10.56
N HIS A 144 10.75 0.42 10.17
CA HIS A 144 10.38 -0.63 9.20
C HIS A 144 10.79 -2.00 9.74
N GLN A 145 10.12 -3.04 9.29
CA GLN A 145 10.54 -4.40 9.56
C GLN A 145 11.80 -4.78 8.78
N SER A 146 12.69 -5.50 9.43
CA SER A 146 13.73 -6.27 8.74
C SER A 146 13.11 -7.49 8.05
N LEU A 147 13.87 -8.14 7.15
CA LEU A 147 13.44 -9.36 6.50
C LEU A 147 13.06 -10.46 7.50
N GLU A 148 13.86 -10.65 8.54
CA GLU A 148 13.59 -11.64 9.59
C GLU A 148 12.30 -11.30 10.37
N GLN A 149 12.09 -10.02 10.70
CA GLN A 149 10.87 -9.56 11.37
C GLN A 149 9.63 -9.75 10.51
N ALA A 150 9.72 -9.47 9.20
CA ALA A 150 8.61 -9.67 8.26
C ALA A 150 8.27 -11.17 8.08
N ILE A 151 9.27 -12.04 8.03
CA ILE A 151 9.08 -13.50 8.04
C ILE A 151 8.41 -13.96 9.35
N ALA A 152 8.88 -13.46 10.50
CA ALA A 152 8.29 -13.78 11.80
C ALA A 152 6.83 -13.30 11.90
N PHE A 153 6.54 -12.08 11.42
CA PHE A 153 5.18 -11.56 11.36
C PHE A 153 4.28 -12.46 10.51
N ARG A 154 4.69 -12.83 9.28
CA ARG A 154 3.92 -13.74 8.45
C ARG A 154 3.66 -15.10 9.13
N ARG A 155 4.65 -15.65 9.80
CA ARG A 155 4.53 -16.93 10.52
C ARG A 155 3.60 -16.87 11.73
N SER A 156 3.33 -15.68 12.26
CA SER A 156 2.36 -15.48 13.34
C SER A 156 0.91 -15.46 12.86
N LEU A 157 0.68 -15.22 11.55
CA LEU A 157 -0.65 -15.24 10.95
C LEU A 157 -1.10 -16.68 10.66
N GLN A 158 -2.39 -16.94 10.79
CA GLN A 158 -2.99 -18.24 10.46
C GLN A 158 -3.09 -18.44 8.94
N GLY A 159 -3.08 -19.69 8.52
CA GLY A 159 -3.21 -20.08 7.12
C GLY A 159 -1.87 -20.30 6.40
N ASN A 160 -1.94 -20.94 5.24
CA ASN A 160 -0.79 -21.16 4.38
C ASN A 160 -1.01 -20.43 3.05
N PHE A 161 -0.34 -19.30 2.89
CA PHE A 161 -0.42 -18.45 1.71
C PHE A 161 0.94 -17.81 1.41
N PRO A 162 1.23 -17.51 0.13
CA PRO A 162 2.48 -16.88 -0.26
C PRO A 162 2.58 -15.45 0.27
N THR A 163 3.81 -15.02 0.50
CA THR A 163 4.13 -13.67 0.97
C THR A 163 5.16 -13.03 0.07
N TYR A 164 4.86 -11.82 -0.39
CA TYR A 164 5.73 -11.03 -1.24
C TYR A 164 6.26 -9.82 -0.48
N PHE A 165 7.59 -9.71 -0.42
CA PHE A 165 8.25 -8.58 0.22
C PHE A 165 8.40 -7.41 -0.73
N ILE A 166 8.08 -6.22 -0.24
CA ILE A 166 8.18 -4.93 -0.91
C ILE A 166 8.97 -3.93 -0.06
N HIS A 167 9.15 -2.72 -0.56
CA HIS A 167 9.81 -1.63 0.16
C HIS A 167 11.22 -2.01 0.63
N MET A 168 11.99 -2.60 -0.25
CA MET A 168 13.33 -3.09 0.00
C MET A 168 14.37 -2.01 -0.31
N ALA A 169 15.30 -1.78 0.61
CA ALA A 169 16.48 -0.97 0.36
C ALA A 169 17.56 -1.79 -0.39
N ASP A 170 18.56 -1.12 -0.95
CA ASP A 170 19.73 -1.74 -1.59
C ASP A 170 20.48 -2.71 -0.68
N GLN A 171 20.42 -2.47 0.63
CA GLN A 171 21.00 -3.30 1.69
C GLN A 171 20.38 -4.70 1.81
N ILE A 172 19.25 -4.98 1.13
CA ILE A 172 18.70 -6.33 1.05
C ILE A 172 19.61 -7.23 0.20
N GLY A 173 20.35 -6.65 -0.74
CA GLY A 173 21.25 -7.35 -1.65
C GLY A 173 20.66 -7.58 -3.05
N LEU A 174 21.34 -8.40 -3.85
CA LEU A 174 20.90 -8.70 -5.21
C LEU A 174 19.65 -9.59 -5.20
N HIS A 175 18.61 -9.17 -5.90
CA HIS A 175 17.29 -9.84 -5.92
C HIS A 175 17.38 -11.35 -6.13
N ALA A 176 18.04 -11.81 -7.20
CA ALA A 176 18.12 -13.23 -7.52
C ALA A 176 18.85 -14.07 -6.44
N GLN A 177 19.83 -13.48 -5.76
CA GLN A 177 20.56 -14.16 -4.70
C GLN A 177 19.71 -14.25 -3.43
N GLN A 178 19.02 -13.18 -3.08
CA GLN A 178 18.18 -13.14 -1.88
C GLN A 178 16.91 -14.00 -2.06
N GLU A 179 16.28 -13.97 -3.23
CA GLU A 179 15.15 -14.84 -3.56
C GLU A 179 15.49 -16.32 -3.34
N ALA A 180 16.67 -16.75 -3.78
CA ALA A 180 17.13 -18.14 -3.62
C ALA A 180 17.40 -18.55 -2.16
N LEU A 181 17.52 -17.60 -1.23
CA LEU A 181 17.78 -17.86 0.20
C LEU A 181 16.49 -17.79 1.04
N LEU A 182 15.38 -17.34 0.46
CA LEU A 182 14.12 -17.26 1.19
C LEU A 182 13.54 -18.65 1.48
N PRO A 183 12.84 -18.80 2.61
CA PRO A 183 12.07 -20.00 2.89
C PRO A 183 10.93 -20.19 1.86
N ASP A 184 10.45 -21.40 1.70
CA ASP A 184 9.31 -21.71 0.84
C ASP A 184 8.09 -20.85 1.16
N GLY A 185 7.44 -20.30 0.12
CA GLY A 185 6.28 -19.43 0.23
C GLY A 185 6.60 -17.97 0.52
N PHE A 186 7.88 -17.58 0.58
CA PHE A 186 8.32 -16.20 0.67
C PHE A 186 9.05 -15.78 -0.59
N HIS A 187 8.76 -14.58 -1.10
CA HIS A 187 9.27 -14.07 -2.36
C HIS A 187 9.61 -12.58 -2.27
N LEU A 188 10.56 -12.13 -3.05
CA LEU A 188 10.81 -10.71 -3.28
C LEU A 188 9.97 -10.23 -4.47
N ALA A 189 9.18 -9.17 -4.27
CA ALA A 189 8.47 -8.54 -5.38
C ALA A 189 9.44 -7.80 -6.32
N TYR A 190 9.03 -7.58 -7.56
CA TYR A 190 9.76 -6.81 -8.55
C TYR A 190 8.81 -6.04 -9.46
N ASP A 191 9.32 -5.02 -10.14
CA ASP A 191 8.54 -4.19 -11.05
C ASP A 191 7.95 -5.00 -12.21
N GLY A 192 6.63 -5.00 -12.33
CA GLY A 192 5.91 -5.75 -13.35
C GLY A 192 5.50 -7.17 -12.93
N LEU A 193 5.69 -7.56 -11.67
CA LEU A 193 5.15 -8.81 -11.15
C LEU A 193 3.62 -8.80 -11.21
N GLU A 194 3.03 -9.82 -11.82
CA GLU A 194 1.58 -10.06 -11.87
C GLU A 194 1.25 -11.34 -11.12
N LEU A 195 0.26 -11.27 -10.24
CA LEU A 195 -0.19 -12.39 -9.40
C LEU A 195 -1.70 -12.58 -9.57
N THR A 196 -2.13 -13.83 -9.65
CA THR A 196 -3.54 -14.21 -9.61
C THR A 196 -3.87 -14.80 -8.24
N VAL A 197 -4.91 -14.29 -7.58
CA VAL A 197 -5.32 -14.68 -6.22
C VAL A 197 -6.74 -15.24 -6.20
#